data_91eeecb4e8788c639f214fdf42c8cf2a
#
_entry.id   91eeecb4e8788c639f214fdf42c8cf2a
#
_cell.length_a   1.000
_cell.length_b   1.000
_cell.length_c   1.000
_cell.angle_alpha   90.00
_cell.angle_beta   90.00
_cell.angle_gamma   90.00
#
_symmetry.space_group_name_H-M   'P 1'
#
loop_
_entity.id
_entity.type
_entity.pdbx_description
1 polymer ?
#
loop_
_entity_poly.entity_id
_entity_poly.type
_entity_poly.pdbx_seq_one_letter_code
_entity_poly.pdbx_strand_id
1 'polypeptide(L)'
;MRKLISLQRYSTLAFVALLAAICFIAGLSNGSWFIGALIFGGIALLGLRDMNQTRHAVLRNYPLLGHIRFLFEKIRPEIRQYLIESDREEQPFSREQRSLVYQRAKGEEDKRPFGSHENAYAAGYSWLTHSVAPTHFPDTDFRVPIGGPDCKQPYDASLYNISAMSFGALSANAVSALNKGAKLGGFAQDTGEGGISRYHREGGGDLIYEIGSGYFGCRNENGTFNADKFAKQAGQDQVKMIELKLSQGAKPGHGGMLPAAKITPEIAEARDVPMGVDCVSPAGHSAFSNPTELMEFLGILRERSDGKPVGFKPVSYTHLTLPTICSV
;
A
#
# COMPACT_ATOMS: atom_id res chain seq x y z
N MET A 1 -27.83 -41.20 22.99
CA MET A 1 -27.34 -40.24 21.97
C MET A 1 -26.50 -39.10 22.56
N ARG A 2 -26.89 -38.34 23.59
CA ARG A 2 -26.05 -37.25 24.16
C ARG A 2 -24.66 -37.68 24.67
N LYS A 3 -24.50 -38.85 25.27
CA LYS A 3 -23.19 -39.37 25.75
C LYS A 3 -22.24 -39.76 24.63
N LEU A 4 -22.73 -40.25 23.48
CA LEU A 4 -21.87 -40.56 22.31
C LEU A 4 -21.32 -39.30 21.63
N ILE A 5 -22.14 -38.24 21.53
CA ILE A 5 -21.72 -36.94 20.97
C ILE A 5 -20.65 -36.26 21.86
N SER A 6 -20.71 -36.48 23.18
CA SER A 6 -19.70 -35.93 24.09
C SER A 6 -18.34 -36.64 23.95
N LEU A 7 -18.30 -37.93 23.64
CA LEU A 7 -17.07 -38.67 23.41
C LEU A 7 -16.39 -38.30 22.07
N GLN A 8 -17.17 -38.01 21.02
CA GLN A 8 -16.62 -37.59 19.73
C GLN A 8 -15.82 -36.26 19.79
N ARG A 9 -16.16 -35.36 20.72
CA ARG A 9 -15.48 -34.06 20.87
C ARG A 9 -14.02 -34.19 21.28
N TYR A 10 -13.68 -35.20 22.07
CA TYR A 10 -12.38 -35.42 22.66
C TYR A 10 -11.59 -36.56 21.97
N SER A 11 -12.15 -37.15 20.91
CA SER A 11 -11.53 -38.28 20.21
C SER A 11 -10.14 -37.97 19.69
N THR A 12 -9.93 -36.75 19.17
CA THR A 12 -8.62 -36.33 18.67
C THR A 12 -7.60 -36.22 19.79
N LEU A 13 -7.98 -35.66 20.93
CA LEU A 13 -7.10 -35.57 22.09
C LEU A 13 -6.77 -36.97 22.64
N ALA A 14 -7.79 -37.86 22.74
CA ALA A 14 -7.58 -39.23 23.19
C ALA A 14 -6.64 -40.01 22.23
N PHE A 15 -6.81 -39.80 20.93
CA PHE A 15 -5.95 -40.41 19.92
C PHE A 15 -4.50 -39.94 20.04
N VAL A 16 -4.28 -38.63 20.19
CA VAL A 16 -2.93 -38.08 20.34
C VAL A 16 -2.29 -38.54 21.65
N ALA A 17 -3.05 -38.59 22.75
CA ALA A 17 -2.55 -39.12 24.01
C ALA A 17 -2.18 -40.61 23.92
N LEU A 18 -2.96 -41.40 23.18
CA LEU A 18 -2.65 -42.80 22.91
C LEU A 18 -1.35 -42.91 22.11
N LEU A 19 -1.16 -42.12 21.06
CA LEU A 19 0.09 -42.09 20.29
C LEU A 19 1.28 -41.73 21.16
N ALA A 20 1.14 -40.73 22.05
CA ALA A 20 2.19 -40.38 23.00
C ALA A 20 2.58 -41.54 23.90
N ALA A 21 1.59 -42.29 24.44
CA ALA A 21 1.81 -43.45 25.25
C ALA A 21 2.48 -44.61 24.48
N ILE A 22 2.05 -44.88 23.25
CA ILE A 22 2.66 -45.87 22.38
C ILE A 22 4.14 -45.51 22.09
N CYS A 23 4.41 -44.26 21.69
CA CYS A 23 5.76 -43.80 21.47
C CYS A 23 6.65 -43.88 22.72
N PHE A 24 6.10 -43.58 23.89
CA PHE A 24 6.82 -43.67 25.15
C PHE A 24 7.19 -45.13 25.46
N ILE A 25 6.24 -46.09 25.33
CA ILE A 25 6.50 -47.49 25.56
C ILE A 25 7.51 -48.05 24.57
N ALA A 26 7.37 -47.70 23.26
CA ALA A 26 8.33 -48.08 22.24
C ALA A 26 9.75 -47.50 22.47
N GLY A 27 9.80 -46.33 23.09
CA GLY A 27 11.03 -45.64 23.48
C GLY A 27 11.86 -46.39 24.52
N LEU A 28 11.23 -47.23 25.32
CA LEU A 28 11.93 -48.12 26.27
C LEU A 28 12.75 -49.18 25.56
N SER A 29 12.37 -49.55 24.34
CA SER A 29 13.10 -50.53 23.52
C SER A 29 14.07 -49.87 22.54
N ASN A 30 13.69 -48.69 22.02
CA ASN A 30 14.53 -47.91 21.09
C ASN A 30 14.39 -46.40 21.39
N GLY A 31 15.42 -45.79 21.91
CA GLY A 31 15.43 -44.41 22.39
C GLY A 31 14.95 -43.34 21.37
N SER A 32 15.01 -43.63 20.05
CA SER A 32 14.52 -42.68 19.02
C SER A 32 13.03 -42.40 19.11
N TRP A 33 12.23 -43.31 19.65
CA TRP A 33 10.79 -43.13 19.85
C TRP A 33 10.44 -42.09 20.93
N PHE A 34 11.37 -41.74 21.82
CA PHE A 34 11.15 -40.69 22.78
C PHE A 34 10.95 -39.33 22.14
N ILE A 35 11.48 -39.08 20.93
CA ILE A 35 11.20 -37.88 20.16
C ILE A 35 9.69 -37.82 19.81
N GLY A 36 9.13 -38.93 19.35
CA GLY A 36 7.69 -39.03 19.10
C GLY A 36 6.85 -38.83 20.36
N ALA A 37 7.27 -39.44 21.49
CA ALA A 37 6.60 -39.24 22.77
C ALA A 37 6.61 -37.80 23.24
N LEU A 38 7.71 -37.09 23.03
CA LEU A 38 7.84 -35.65 23.34
C LEU A 38 6.90 -34.81 22.49
N ILE A 39 6.87 -35.07 21.19
CA ILE A 39 6.02 -34.32 20.25
C ILE A 39 4.54 -34.54 20.55
N PHE A 40 4.09 -35.81 20.57
CA PHE A 40 2.69 -36.15 20.82
C PHE A 40 2.27 -35.81 22.26
N GLY A 41 3.19 -35.92 23.23
CA GLY A 41 2.97 -35.50 24.61
C GLY A 41 2.76 -33.99 24.71
N GLY A 42 3.58 -33.18 24.02
CA GLY A 42 3.41 -31.74 23.97
C GLY A 42 2.08 -31.33 23.32
N ILE A 43 1.67 -32.00 22.25
CA ILE A 43 0.36 -31.79 21.61
C ILE A 43 -0.79 -32.18 22.55
N ALA A 44 -0.67 -33.31 23.26
CA ALA A 44 -1.65 -33.74 24.23
C ALA A 44 -1.79 -32.75 25.41
N LEU A 45 -0.69 -32.21 25.91
CA LEU A 45 -0.68 -31.15 26.94
C LEU A 45 -1.37 -29.87 26.44
N LEU A 46 -1.16 -29.48 25.20
CA LEU A 46 -1.88 -28.38 24.56
C LEU A 46 -3.38 -28.64 24.55
N GLY A 47 -3.81 -29.85 24.17
CA GLY A 47 -5.21 -30.25 24.18
C GLY A 47 -5.83 -30.25 25.58
N LEU A 48 -5.09 -30.67 26.61
CA LEU A 48 -5.53 -30.57 28.01
C LEU A 48 -5.70 -29.11 28.47
N ARG A 49 -4.76 -28.24 28.08
CA ARG A 49 -4.91 -26.79 28.30
C ARG A 49 -6.16 -26.24 27.62
N ASP A 50 -6.43 -26.62 26.38
CA ASP A 50 -7.60 -26.20 25.62
C ASP A 50 -8.90 -26.57 26.36
N MET A 51 -8.97 -27.76 26.94
CA MET A 51 -10.13 -28.21 27.74
C MET A 51 -10.34 -27.38 28.99
N ASN A 52 -9.27 -26.99 29.67
CA ASN A 52 -9.31 -26.32 30.98
C ASN A 52 -9.46 -24.80 30.88
N GLN A 53 -9.14 -24.19 29.75
CA GLN A 53 -9.28 -22.75 29.59
C GLN A 53 -10.74 -22.33 29.42
N THR A 54 -11.07 -21.07 29.80
CA THR A 54 -12.44 -20.53 29.78
C THR A 54 -12.64 -19.46 28.69
N ARG A 55 -11.57 -18.99 28.06
CA ARG A 55 -11.61 -17.87 27.11
C ARG A 55 -12.23 -18.23 25.75
N HIS A 56 -12.00 -19.43 25.25
CA HIS A 56 -12.43 -19.87 23.92
C HIS A 56 -13.29 -21.13 24.00
N ALA A 57 -14.60 -20.97 23.87
CA ALA A 57 -15.54 -22.09 23.90
C ALA A 57 -15.28 -23.15 22.80
N VAL A 58 -14.83 -22.73 21.63
CA VAL A 58 -14.49 -23.65 20.52
C VAL A 58 -13.33 -24.58 20.90
N LEU A 59 -12.23 -24.04 21.44
CA LEU A 59 -11.07 -24.85 21.85
C LEU A 59 -11.45 -25.80 23.00
N ARG A 60 -12.28 -25.33 23.96
CA ARG A 60 -12.73 -26.18 25.06
C ARG A 60 -13.60 -27.35 24.61
N ASN A 61 -14.44 -27.14 23.60
CA ASN A 61 -15.31 -28.18 23.07
C ASN A 61 -14.65 -29.11 22.06
N TYR A 62 -13.64 -28.60 21.32
CA TYR A 62 -12.88 -29.33 20.29
C TYR A 62 -11.39 -29.08 20.47
N PRO A 63 -10.77 -29.67 21.53
CA PRO A 63 -9.35 -29.52 21.79
C PRO A 63 -8.51 -29.92 20.57
N LEU A 64 -7.44 -29.22 20.29
CA LEU A 64 -6.58 -29.37 19.13
C LEU A 64 -7.24 -29.00 17.79
N LEU A 65 -8.40 -29.59 17.46
CA LEU A 65 -9.10 -29.30 16.20
C LEU A 65 -9.52 -27.82 16.06
N GLY A 66 -9.85 -27.18 17.18
CA GLY A 66 -10.20 -25.78 17.20
C GLY A 66 -9.08 -24.86 16.68
N HIS A 67 -7.82 -25.22 16.87
CA HIS A 67 -6.69 -24.45 16.33
C HIS A 67 -6.63 -24.47 14.81
N ILE A 68 -7.03 -25.58 14.18
CA ILE A 68 -7.11 -25.68 12.70
C ILE A 68 -8.16 -24.68 12.19
N ARG A 69 -9.30 -24.60 12.85
CA ARG A 69 -10.32 -23.60 12.51
C ARG A 69 -9.78 -22.18 12.58
N PHE A 70 -9.09 -21.81 13.66
CA PHE A 70 -8.51 -20.47 13.79
C PHE A 70 -7.38 -20.23 12.79
N LEU A 71 -6.61 -21.26 12.41
CA LEU A 71 -5.65 -21.15 11.32
C LEU A 71 -6.35 -20.81 10.01
N PHE A 72 -7.44 -21.52 9.66
CA PHE A 72 -8.23 -21.19 8.46
C PHE A 72 -8.86 -19.80 8.52
N GLU A 73 -9.35 -19.38 9.68
CA GLU A 73 -9.85 -18.01 9.86
C GLU A 73 -8.76 -16.95 9.62
N LYS A 74 -7.53 -17.24 10.05
CA LYS A 74 -6.39 -16.35 9.88
C LYS A 74 -5.95 -16.24 8.42
N ILE A 75 -5.90 -17.35 7.68
CA ILE A 75 -5.47 -17.37 6.27
C ILE A 75 -6.64 -17.16 5.29
N ARG A 76 -7.88 -17.03 5.80
CA ARG A 76 -9.06 -16.82 4.96
C ARG A 76 -8.99 -15.60 4.05
N PRO A 77 -8.48 -14.43 4.50
CA PRO A 77 -8.39 -13.25 3.65
C PRO A 77 -7.54 -13.52 2.42
N GLU A 78 -6.38 -14.18 2.59
CA GLU A 78 -5.46 -14.51 1.51
C GLU A 78 -6.05 -15.55 0.56
N ILE A 79 -6.67 -16.61 1.14
CA ILE A 79 -7.34 -17.64 0.33
C ILE A 79 -8.44 -17.00 -0.51
N ARG A 80 -9.28 -16.15 0.11
CA ARG A 80 -10.33 -15.46 -0.61
C ARG A 80 -9.77 -14.55 -1.69
N GLN A 81 -8.77 -13.73 -1.35
CA GLN A 81 -8.17 -12.76 -2.26
C GLN A 81 -7.50 -13.39 -3.48
N TYR A 82 -6.86 -14.57 -3.33
CA TYR A 82 -6.04 -15.15 -4.38
C TYR A 82 -6.63 -16.39 -5.04
N LEU A 83 -7.58 -17.09 -4.39
CA LEU A 83 -8.06 -18.40 -4.86
C LEU A 83 -9.57 -18.48 -5.09
N ILE A 84 -10.39 -17.77 -4.32
CA ILE A 84 -11.86 -18.00 -4.28
C ILE A 84 -12.66 -16.82 -4.84
N GLU A 85 -12.04 -15.67 -5.05
CA GLU A 85 -12.75 -14.49 -5.50
C GLU A 85 -13.30 -14.63 -6.92
N SER A 86 -14.54 -14.16 -7.11
CA SER A 86 -15.17 -14.02 -8.41
C SER A 86 -14.46 -12.93 -9.23
N ASP A 87 -14.34 -13.11 -10.53
CA ASP A 87 -13.69 -12.16 -11.44
C ASP A 87 -14.42 -10.80 -11.51
N ARG A 88 -15.62 -10.66 -10.95
CA ARG A 88 -16.49 -9.49 -11.08
C ARG A 88 -16.94 -8.82 -9.80
N GLU A 89 -16.73 -9.43 -8.65
CA GLU A 89 -17.33 -8.98 -7.36
C GLU A 89 -16.42 -8.11 -6.52
N GLU A 90 -15.18 -7.87 -6.93
CA GLU A 90 -14.19 -7.21 -6.09
C GLU A 90 -14.10 -5.72 -6.31
N GLN A 91 -13.87 -5.03 -5.22
CA GLN A 91 -13.58 -3.61 -5.22
C GLN A 91 -12.25 -3.33 -4.52
N PRO A 92 -11.49 -2.32 -4.97
CA PRO A 92 -11.78 -1.33 -6.03
C PRO A 92 -11.55 -1.86 -7.45
N PHE A 93 -10.88 -3.01 -7.63
CA PHE A 93 -10.57 -3.63 -8.92
C PHE A 93 -11.06 -5.07 -8.94
N SER A 94 -11.77 -5.43 -10.01
CA SER A 94 -12.24 -6.79 -10.21
C SER A 94 -11.07 -7.77 -10.37
N ARG A 95 -11.34 -9.04 -10.15
CA ARG A 95 -10.36 -10.11 -10.39
C ARG A 95 -9.86 -10.09 -11.84
N GLU A 96 -10.71 -9.76 -12.78
CA GLU A 96 -10.37 -9.65 -14.20
C GLU A 96 -9.34 -8.54 -14.44
N GLN A 97 -9.57 -7.35 -13.89
CA GLN A 97 -8.63 -6.23 -13.98
C GLN A 97 -7.27 -6.56 -13.34
N ARG A 98 -7.28 -7.19 -12.16
CA ARG A 98 -6.03 -7.63 -11.50
C ARG A 98 -5.31 -8.72 -12.30
N SER A 99 -6.05 -9.66 -12.90
CA SER A 99 -5.48 -10.72 -13.75
C SER A 99 -4.76 -10.14 -14.96
N LEU A 100 -5.30 -9.07 -15.58
CA LEU A 100 -4.64 -8.36 -16.67
C LEU A 100 -3.29 -7.79 -16.23
N VAL A 101 -3.25 -7.13 -15.07
CA VAL A 101 -1.99 -6.58 -14.51
C VAL A 101 -0.96 -7.68 -14.28
N TYR A 102 -1.36 -8.82 -13.70
CA TYR A 102 -0.46 -9.95 -13.48
C TYR A 102 0.08 -10.56 -14.79
N GLN A 103 -0.77 -10.68 -15.80
CA GLN A 103 -0.35 -11.18 -17.13
C GLN A 103 0.67 -10.23 -17.77
N ARG A 104 0.43 -8.92 -17.74
CA ARG A 104 1.36 -7.91 -18.25
C ARG A 104 2.67 -7.91 -17.49
N ALA A 105 2.64 -7.99 -16.16
CA ALA A 105 3.83 -8.07 -15.31
C ALA A 105 4.69 -9.31 -15.60
N LYS A 106 4.07 -10.42 -16.01
CA LYS A 106 4.75 -11.67 -16.38
C LYS A 106 5.16 -11.72 -17.86
N GLY A 107 4.75 -10.74 -18.70
CA GLY A 107 4.95 -10.78 -20.14
C GLY A 107 4.14 -11.87 -20.85
N GLU A 108 3.05 -12.34 -20.26
CA GLU A 108 2.16 -13.33 -20.88
C GLU A 108 1.34 -12.67 -21.99
N GLU A 109 1.15 -13.41 -23.08
CA GLU A 109 0.26 -12.99 -24.18
C GLU A 109 -1.20 -12.93 -23.72
N ASP A 110 -1.94 -11.98 -24.28
CA ASP A 110 -3.40 -11.89 -24.06
C ASP A 110 -4.10 -13.03 -24.80
N LYS A 111 -4.70 -13.92 -24.04
CA LYS A 111 -5.42 -15.09 -24.57
C LYS A 111 -6.93 -14.87 -24.68
N ARG A 112 -7.41 -13.66 -24.42
CA ARG A 112 -8.85 -13.36 -24.43
C ARG A 112 -9.31 -12.97 -25.82
N PRO A 113 -10.27 -13.70 -26.40
CA PRO A 113 -10.92 -13.28 -27.62
C PRO A 113 -11.57 -11.90 -27.40
N PHE A 114 -11.39 -10.98 -28.35
CA PHE A 114 -11.95 -9.60 -28.28
C PHE A 114 -11.51 -8.77 -27.06
N GLY A 115 -10.52 -9.22 -26.28
CA GLY A 115 -9.94 -8.46 -25.17
C GLY A 115 -10.80 -8.39 -23.90
N SER A 116 -12.02 -8.96 -23.88
CA SER A 116 -12.93 -8.88 -22.74
C SER A 116 -13.80 -10.12 -22.57
N HIS A 117 -14.16 -10.43 -21.35
CA HIS A 117 -15.20 -11.42 -20.99
C HIS A 117 -16.50 -10.73 -20.51
N GLU A 118 -16.55 -9.42 -20.54
CA GLU A 118 -17.72 -8.68 -20.08
C GLU A 118 -18.89 -8.79 -21.07
N ASN A 119 -20.10 -8.68 -20.54
CA ASN A 119 -21.30 -8.64 -21.35
C ASN A 119 -21.47 -7.22 -21.91
N ALA A 120 -21.13 -7.04 -23.19
CA ALA A 120 -21.27 -5.75 -23.88
C ALA A 120 -22.73 -5.25 -24.00
N TYR A 121 -23.71 -6.08 -23.70
CA TYR A 121 -25.13 -5.71 -23.69
C TYR A 121 -25.65 -5.36 -22.29
N ALA A 122 -24.80 -5.43 -21.27
CA ALA A 122 -25.19 -5.05 -19.91
C ALA A 122 -25.44 -3.55 -19.81
N ALA A 123 -26.46 -3.17 -19.04
CA ALA A 123 -26.70 -1.76 -18.73
C ALA A 123 -25.47 -1.15 -18.04
N GLY A 124 -25.03 0.02 -18.49
CA GLY A 124 -23.84 0.70 -17.99
C GLY A 124 -22.52 0.27 -18.63
N TYR A 125 -22.53 -0.66 -19.59
CA TYR A 125 -21.34 -0.98 -20.36
C TYR A 125 -20.87 0.23 -21.18
N SER A 126 -19.60 0.55 -21.10
CA SER A 126 -18.98 1.68 -21.81
C SER A 126 -17.97 1.19 -22.84
N TRP A 127 -17.95 1.81 -24.00
CA TRP A 127 -16.98 1.52 -25.06
C TRP A 127 -16.59 2.77 -25.83
N LEU A 128 -15.46 2.70 -26.53
CA LEU A 128 -15.04 3.71 -27.48
C LEU A 128 -15.53 3.31 -28.89
N THR A 129 -16.07 4.27 -29.64
CA THR A 129 -16.46 4.05 -31.04
C THR A 129 -15.22 4.07 -31.94
N HIS A 130 -15.26 3.26 -33.00
CA HIS A 130 -14.24 3.31 -34.04
C HIS A 130 -14.47 4.51 -34.97
N SER A 131 -13.35 5.07 -35.47
CA SER A 131 -13.39 6.08 -36.53
C SER A 131 -13.16 5.40 -37.90
N VAL A 132 -13.91 5.81 -38.93
CA VAL A 132 -13.65 5.40 -40.30
C VAL A 132 -12.49 6.13 -40.95
N ALA A 133 -12.03 7.23 -40.30
CA ALA A 133 -10.88 8.02 -40.72
C ALA A 133 -10.00 8.31 -39.49
N PRO A 134 -9.26 7.31 -38.98
CA PRO A 134 -8.45 7.49 -37.77
C PRO A 134 -7.29 8.45 -38.04
N THR A 135 -6.98 9.26 -37.06
CA THR A 135 -5.75 10.07 -37.06
C THR A 135 -4.57 9.20 -36.70
N HIS A 136 -3.54 9.20 -37.55
CA HIS A 136 -2.29 8.54 -37.25
C HIS A 136 -1.34 9.53 -36.54
N PHE A 137 -0.89 9.17 -35.35
CA PHE A 137 0.09 9.94 -34.62
C PHE A 137 1.48 9.46 -35.00
N PRO A 138 2.42 10.38 -35.37
CA PRO A 138 3.78 10.02 -35.71
C PRO A 138 4.57 9.55 -34.48
N ASP A 139 4.14 9.99 -33.29
CA ASP A 139 4.71 9.65 -31.99
C ASP A 139 3.58 9.30 -31.02
N THR A 140 3.80 8.29 -30.19
CA THR A 140 2.89 7.84 -29.16
C THR A 140 3.35 8.20 -27.75
N ASP A 141 4.48 8.90 -27.61
CA ASP A 141 4.96 9.41 -26.32
C ASP A 141 4.29 10.75 -26.00
N PHE A 142 3.06 10.66 -25.51
CA PHE A 142 2.25 11.83 -25.17
C PHE A 142 2.78 12.51 -23.92
N ARG A 143 3.25 13.76 -24.09
CA ARG A 143 3.82 14.58 -23.03
C ARG A 143 3.14 15.93 -22.92
N VAL A 144 3.20 16.48 -21.70
CA VAL A 144 2.67 17.80 -21.38
C VAL A 144 3.78 18.60 -20.69
N PRO A 145 4.18 19.73 -21.23
CA PRO A 145 5.14 20.59 -20.55
C PRO A 145 4.49 21.22 -19.32
N ILE A 146 5.01 20.90 -18.16
CA ILE A 146 4.57 21.46 -16.87
C ILE A 146 5.52 22.55 -16.45
N GLY A 147 4.97 23.70 -16.16
CA GLY A 147 5.67 24.94 -15.82
C GLY A 147 5.25 26.07 -16.76
N GLY A 148 4.95 27.24 -16.18
CA GLY A 148 4.60 28.44 -16.95
C GLY A 148 5.84 29.11 -17.56
N PRO A 149 5.65 30.26 -18.24
CA PRO A 149 6.75 31.01 -18.89
C PRO A 149 7.89 31.39 -17.94
N ASP A 150 7.58 31.58 -16.67
CA ASP A 150 8.54 31.95 -15.63
C ASP A 150 9.20 30.77 -14.93
N CYS A 151 8.90 29.52 -15.38
CA CYS A 151 9.50 28.32 -14.82
C CYS A 151 10.92 28.11 -15.42
N LYS A 152 11.94 28.11 -14.57
CA LYS A 152 13.33 27.94 -15.02
C LYS A 152 13.64 26.53 -15.49
N GLN A 153 12.98 25.54 -14.93
CA GLN A 153 13.21 24.11 -15.19
C GLN A 153 11.87 23.41 -15.51
N PRO A 154 11.21 23.71 -16.62
CA PRO A 154 9.95 23.05 -16.98
C PRO A 154 10.17 21.54 -17.12
N TYR A 155 9.17 20.75 -16.75
CA TYR A 155 9.20 19.30 -16.86
C TYR A 155 8.24 18.82 -17.94
N ASP A 156 8.76 18.06 -18.87
CA ASP A 156 7.97 17.41 -19.91
C ASP A 156 7.39 16.11 -19.38
N ALA A 157 6.22 16.21 -18.74
CA ALA A 157 5.60 15.13 -18.00
C ALA A 157 4.83 14.17 -18.91
N SER A 158 4.93 12.88 -18.64
CA SER A 158 4.03 11.90 -19.23
C SER A 158 2.59 12.15 -18.79
N LEU A 159 1.60 11.79 -19.64
CA LEU A 159 0.18 11.79 -19.23
C LEU A 159 -0.11 10.77 -18.13
N TYR A 160 0.68 9.71 -18.04
CA TYR A 160 0.61 8.69 -17.01
C TYR A 160 1.76 8.84 -16.04
N ASN A 161 1.46 8.93 -14.74
CA ASN A 161 2.45 8.98 -13.67
C ASN A 161 1.99 8.11 -12.50
N ILE A 162 2.92 7.65 -11.67
CA ILE A 162 2.61 6.88 -10.48
C ILE A 162 2.14 7.81 -9.37
N SER A 163 0.93 7.55 -8.88
CA SER A 163 0.30 8.33 -7.81
C SER A 163 1.09 8.30 -6.50
N ALA A 164 0.87 9.32 -5.68
CA ALA A 164 1.49 9.51 -4.38
C ALA A 164 1.26 8.34 -3.42
N MET A 165 2.34 7.68 -3.02
CA MET A 165 2.33 6.59 -2.06
C MET A 165 3.60 6.65 -1.21
N SER A 166 3.47 6.98 0.07
CA SER A 166 4.61 7.19 0.95
C SER A 166 5.34 5.90 1.32
N PHE A 167 6.67 5.98 1.47
CA PHE A 167 7.44 4.95 2.12
C PHE A 167 7.05 4.84 3.60
N GLY A 168 6.79 3.62 4.05
CA GLY A 168 6.21 3.34 5.37
C GLY A 168 4.71 3.01 5.29
N ALA A 169 3.97 3.56 4.33
CA ALA A 169 2.69 3.01 3.88
C ALA A 169 2.94 1.84 2.90
N LEU A 170 3.87 2.03 1.97
CA LEU A 170 4.38 0.95 1.12
C LEU A 170 5.68 0.36 1.69
N SER A 171 5.95 -0.90 1.36
CA SER A 171 7.22 -1.57 1.64
C SER A 171 8.36 -1.04 0.76
N ALA A 172 9.60 -1.27 1.19
CA ALA A 172 10.81 -0.96 0.43
C ALA A 172 10.78 -1.54 -1.00
N ASN A 173 10.42 -2.81 -1.12
CA ASN A 173 10.34 -3.50 -2.40
C ASN A 173 9.29 -2.87 -3.33
N ALA A 174 8.13 -2.47 -2.79
CA ALA A 174 7.08 -1.84 -3.58
C ALA A 174 7.54 -0.47 -4.12
N VAL A 175 8.13 0.38 -3.27
CA VAL A 175 8.65 1.69 -3.69
C VAL A 175 9.74 1.55 -4.74
N SER A 176 10.71 0.64 -4.52
CA SER A 176 11.79 0.38 -5.47
C SER A 176 11.28 -0.15 -6.82
N ALA A 177 10.29 -1.07 -6.79
CA ALA A 177 9.68 -1.58 -8.02
C ALA A 177 8.95 -0.49 -8.81
N LEU A 178 8.20 0.38 -8.12
CA LEU A 178 7.50 1.50 -8.73
C LEU A 178 8.50 2.49 -9.37
N ASN A 179 9.59 2.82 -8.69
CA ASN A 179 10.59 3.74 -9.24
C ASN A 179 11.33 3.16 -10.45
N LYS A 180 11.67 1.87 -10.42
CA LYS A 180 12.21 1.17 -11.59
C LYS A 180 11.23 1.16 -12.75
N GLY A 181 9.93 0.93 -12.47
CA GLY A 181 8.86 1.02 -13.45
C GLY A 181 8.75 2.42 -14.07
N ALA A 182 8.81 3.46 -13.24
CA ALA A 182 8.83 4.85 -13.69
C ALA A 182 9.98 5.12 -14.64
N LYS A 183 11.20 4.65 -14.31
CA LYS A 183 12.38 4.76 -15.17
C LYS A 183 12.20 4.05 -16.51
N LEU A 184 11.69 2.81 -16.47
CA LEU A 184 11.48 2.02 -17.68
C LEU A 184 10.40 2.63 -18.59
N GLY A 185 9.33 3.16 -17.99
CA GLY A 185 8.21 3.75 -18.72
C GLY A 185 8.39 5.23 -19.08
N GLY A 186 9.48 5.88 -18.65
CA GLY A 186 9.72 7.29 -18.93
C GLY A 186 8.73 8.25 -18.29
N PHE A 187 8.18 7.90 -17.11
CA PHE A 187 7.23 8.73 -16.37
C PHE A 187 7.67 8.94 -14.91
N ALA A 188 7.00 9.81 -14.19
CA ALA A 188 7.36 10.13 -12.81
C ALA A 188 6.66 9.24 -11.78
N GLN A 189 7.33 9.05 -10.63
CA GLN A 189 6.75 8.54 -9.40
C GLN A 189 6.58 9.67 -8.40
N ASP A 190 5.36 9.83 -7.87
CA ASP A 190 5.13 10.70 -6.74
C ASP A 190 5.58 10.01 -5.44
N THR A 191 6.36 10.73 -4.62
CA THR A 191 6.96 10.17 -3.40
C THR A 191 5.96 9.95 -2.27
N GLY A 192 4.80 10.59 -2.33
CA GLY A 192 3.92 10.74 -1.18
C GLY A 192 4.53 11.60 -0.08
N GLU A 193 3.74 11.90 0.95
CA GLU A 193 4.07 12.85 2.03
C GLU A 193 5.13 12.36 3.03
N GLY A 194 5.68 11.16 2.85
CA GLY A 194 6.63 10.54 3.78
C GLY A 194 8.10 10.90 3.59
N GLY A 195 8.40 11.88 2.73
CA GLY A 195 9.76 12.25 2.34
C GLY A 195 10.34 11.31 1.27
N ILE A 196 11.53 11.64 0.78
CA ILE A 196 12.23 10.87 -0.24
C ILE A 196 13.10 9.82 0.42
N SER A 197 12.73 8.53 0.32
CA SER A 197 13.55 7.42 0.79
C SER A 197 14.65 7.03 -0.20
N ARG A 198 15.63 6.24 0.24
CA ARG A 198 16.62 5.64 -0.66
C ARG A 198 15.98 4.79 -1.78
N TYR A 199 14.85 4.14 -1.48
CA TYR A 199 14.13 3.30 -2.42
C TYR A 199 13.46 4.06 -3.57
N HIS A 200 13.11 5.34 -3.36
CA HIS A 200 12.69 6.24 -4.43
C HIS A 200 13.85 6.60 -5.37
N ARG A 201 15.11 6.51 -4.91
CA ARG A 201 16.30 6.92 -5.67
C ARG A 201 16.94 5.78 -6.44
N GLU A 202 16.91 4.56 -5.91
CA GLU A 202 17.62 3.39 -6.45
C GLU A 202 17.26 3.08 -7.90
N GLY A 203 16.00 3.31 -8.31
CA GLY A 203 15.53 3.03 -9.67
C GLY A 203 15.96 4.08 -10.71
N GLY A 204 16.32 5.29 -10.29
CA GLY A 204 16.70 6.39 -11.19
C GLY A 204 15.54 6.96 -12.02
N GLY A 205 14.29 6.67 -11.66
CA GLY A 205 13.09 7.26 -12.27
C GLY A 205 12.84 8.68 -11.78
N ASP A 206 12.18 9.49 -12.60
CA ASP A 206 11.81 10.85 -12.23
C ASP A 206 10.89 10.86 -11.02
N LEU A 207 11.04 11.88 -10.16
CA LEU A 207 10.26 12.03 -8.94
C LEU A 207 9.44 13.32 -8.95
N ILE A 208 8.20 13.22 -8.45
CA ILE A 208 7.43 14.34 -7.95
C ILE A 208 7.57 14.31 -6.43
N TYR A 209 8.18 15.35 -5.86
CA TYR A 209 8.38 15.44 -4.42
C TYR A 209 7.14 16.02 -3.75
N GLU A 210 6.37 15.17 -3.08
CA GLU A 210 5.17 15.57 -2.33
C GLU A 210 5.54 16.03 -0.92
N ILE A 211 4.98 17.16 -0.52
CA ILE A 211 5.13 17.75 0.82
C ILE A 211 3.75 17.82 1.48
N GLY A 212 3.56 17.13 2.58
CA GLY A 212 2.36 17.21 3.42
C GLY A 212 2.54 18.16 4.60
N SER A 213 1.49 18.30 5.40
CA SER A 213 1.45 19.16 6.60
C SER A 213 2.44 18.77 7.70
N GLY A 214 3.00 17.55 7.65
CA GLY A 214 4.06 17.08 8.55
C GLY A 214 5.47 17.46 8.11
N TYR A 215 5.64 18.00 6.89
CA TYR A 215 6.94 18.37 6.28
C TYR A 215 8.02 17.28 6.38
N PHE A 216 7.64 16.01 6.29
CA PHE A 216 8.57 14.91 6.44
C PHE A 216 9.70 14.97 5.42
N GLY A 217 10.94 14.78 5.91
CA GLY A 217 12.16 14.93 5.13
C GLY A 217 12.64 16.38 4.95
N CYS A 218 11.81 17.38 5.31
CA CYS A 218 12.19 18.80 5.26
C CYS A 218 11.60 19.60 6.43
N ARG A 219 11.69 19.04 7.65
CA ARG A 219 11.13 19.65 8.87
C ARG A 219 12.19 20.04 9.88
N ASN A 220 11.85 21.02 10.72
CA ASN A 220 12.53 21.30 11.96
C ASN A 220 12.12 20.30 13.06
N GLU A 221 12.85 20.25 14.18
CA GLU A 221 12.53 19.39 15.33
C GLU A 221 11.12 19.67 15.89
N ASN A 222 10.68 20.93 15.86
CA ASN A 222 9.35 21.33 16.29
C ASN A 222 8.23 21.03 15.27
N GLY A 223 8.56 20.41 14.15
CA GLY A 223 7.61 20.02 13.11
C GLY A 223 7.27 21.07 12.07
N THR A 224 7.85 22.29 12.14
CA THR A 224 7.66 23.35 11.13
C THR A 224 8.51 23.12 9.89
N PHE A 225 8.18 23.80 8.79
CA PHE A 225 8.94 23.74 7.54
C PHE A 225 10.38 24.23 7.68
N ASN A 226 11.32 23.51 7.05
CA ASN A 226 12.74 23.89 6.96
C ASN A 226 13.14 24.07 5.51
N ALA A 227 13.38 25.31 5.11
CA ALA A 227 13.67 25.68 3.73
C ALA A 227 15.00 25.12 3.20
N ASP A 228 16.01 24.96 4.05
CA ASP A 228 17.33 24.45 3.62
C ASP A 228 17.31 22.94 3.44
N LYS A 229 16.64 22.21 4.34
CA LYS A 229 16.41 20.78 4.17
C LYS A 229 15.56 20.51 2.92
N PHE A 230 14.53 21.33 2.69
CA PHE A 230 13.71 21.26 1.48
C PHE A 230 14.56 21.47 0.22
N ALA A 231 15.35 22.55 0.16
CA ALA A 231 16.21 22.85 -0.98
C ALA A 231 17.17 21.70 -1.30
N LYS A 232 17.74 21.06 -0.28
CA LYS A 232 18.59 19.88 -0.45
C LYS A 232 17.86 18.70 -1.08
N GLN A 233 16.62 18.43 -0.69
CA GLN A 233 15.82 17.34 -1.27
C GLN A 233 15.35 17.71 -2.68
N ALA A 234 14.81 18.90 -2.86
CA ALA A 234 14.30 19.39 -4.13
C ALA A 234 15.39 19.57 -5.20
N GLY A 235 16.64 19.85 -4.77
CA GLY A 235 17.79 20.03 -5.66
C GLY A 235 18.32 18.74 -6.32
N GLN A 236 17.81 17.57 -5.94
CA GLN A 236 18.23 16.31 -6.56
C GLN A 236 17.78 16.24 -8.04
N ASP A 237 18.59 15.71 -8.93
CA ASP A 237 18.32 15.64 -10.37
C ASP A 237 17.07 14.83 -10.73
N GLN A 238 16.76 13.78 -9.93
CA GLN A 238 15.56 12.97 -10.11
C GLN A 238 14.28 13.73 -9.78
N VAL A 239 14.33 14.75 -8.90
CA VAL A 239 13.15 15.54 -8.53
C VAL A 239 12.85 16.53 -9.65
N LYS A 240 11.75 16.31 -10.36
CA LYS A 240 11.34 17.12 -11.50
C LYS A 240 10.27 18.13 -11.15
N MET A 241 9.44 17.82 -10.18
CA MET A 241 8.32 18.65 -9.73
C MET A 241 8.19 18.60 -8.21
N ILE A 242 7.52 19.60 -7.68
CA ILE A 242 7.15 19.69 -6.26
C ILE A 242 5.62 19.73 -6.19
N GLU A 243 5.04 18.91 -5.33
CA GLU A 243 3.61 18.88 -5.05
C GLU A 243 3.31 19.18 -3.58
N LEU A 244 2.57 20.24 -3.30
CA LEU A 244 2.12 20.56 -1.95
C LEU A 244 0.76 19.94 -1.69
N LYS A 245 0.71 18.93 -0.80
CA LYS A 245 -0.52 18.26 -0.45
C LYS A 245 -1.27 18.99 0.65
N LEU A 246 -2.46 19.51 0.34
CA LEU A 246 -3.28 20.25 1.28
C LEU A 246 -4.07 19.35 2.22
N SER A 247 -4.60 18.22 1.72
CA SER A 247 -5.42 17.29 2.51
C SER A 247 -5.44 15.90 1.88
N GLN A 248 -6.13 14.95 2.51
CA GLN A 248 -6.25 13.56 2.06
C GLN A 248 -7.68 13.22 1.65
N GLY A 249 -7.85 12.56 0.49
CA GLY A 249 -9.17 12.19 -0.02
C GLY A 249 -9.95 11.26 0.90
N ALA A 250 -9.28 10.27 1.51
CA ALA A 250 -9.92 9.31 2.40
C ALA A 250 -10.36 9.88 3.76
N LYS A 251 -9.73 10.97 4.21
CA LYS A 251 -10.03 11.63 5.50
C LYS A 251 -9.75 13.14 5.41
N PRO A 252 -10.60 13.90 4.71
CA PRO A 252 -10.41 15.32 4.54
C PRO A 252 -10.40 16.06 5.88
N GLY A 253 -9.50 17.03 6.03
CA GLY A 253 -9.39 17.82 7.26
C GLY A 253 -8.79 17.09 8.46
N HIS A 254 -8.30 15.88 8.28
CA HIS A 254 -7.60 15.11 9.32
C HIS A 254 -6.13 14.93 8.95
N GLY A 255 -5.27 14.97 9.97
CA GLY A 255 -3.86 14.60 9.81
C GLY A 255 -3.64 13.08 9.71
N GLY A 256 -2.39 12.69 9.47
CA GLY A 256 -1.96 11.30 9.47
C GLY A 256 -1.30 10.89 10.78
N MET A 257 -1.32 9.60 11.10
CA MET A 257 -0.57 9.01 12.21
C MET A 257 0.08 7.71 11.74
N LEU A 258 1.40 7.61 11.96
CA LEU A 258 2.13 6.36 11.86
C LEU A 258 2.59 5.97 13.28
N PRO A 259 2.08 4.86 13.84
CA PRO A 259 2.44 4.43 15.19
C PRO A 259 3.93 4.15 15.36
N ALA A 260 4.49 4.49 16.50
CA ALA A 260 5.91 4.28 16.85
C ALA A 260 6.41 2.86 16.56
N ALA A 261 5.58 1.86 16.81
CA ALA A 261 5.90 0.45 16.56
C ALA A 261 6.13 0.11 15.06
N LYS A 262 5.68 0.96 14.14
CA LYS A 262 5.88 0.81 12.68
C LYS A 262 7.03 1.64 12.14
N ILE A 263 7.64 2.50 12.95
CA ILE A 263 8.75 3.35 12.53
C ILE A 263 10.05 2.57 12.61
N THR A 264 10.49 2.06 11.46
CA THR A 264 11.81 1.46 11.31
C THR A 264 12.89 2.55 11.22
N PRO A 265 14.19 2.22 11.43
CA PRO A 265 15.28 3.18 11.21
C PRO A 265 15.24 3.86 9.84
N GLU A 266 14.90 3.12 8.80
CA GLU A 266 14.80 3.63 7.42
C GLU A 266 13.62 4.61 7.23
N ILE A 267 12.49 4.36 7.90
CA ILE A 267 11.34 5.28 7.89
C ILE A 267 11.67 6.54 8.69
N ALA A 268 12.34 6.40 9.84
CA ALA A 268 12.80 7.51 10.65
C ALA A 268 13.73 8.43 9.85
N GLU A 269 14.69 7.85 9.12
CA GLU A 269 15.61 8.57 8.23
C GLU A 269 14.85 9.31 7.11
N ALA A 270 13.96 8.62 6.38
CA ALA A 270 13.24 9.21 5.27
C ALA A 270 12.30 10.35 5.70
N ARG A 271 11.69 10.23 6.86
CA ARG A 271 10.74 11.22 7.42
C ARG A 271 11.42 12.30 8.25
N ASP A 272 12.70 12.13 8.59
CA ASP A 272 13.44 13.02 9.51
C ASP A 272 12.72 13.14 10.87
N VAL A 273 12.42 11.98 11.48
CA VAL A 273 11.72 11.87 12.78
C VAL A 273 12.44 10.91 13.72
N PRO A 274 12.33 11.11 15.05
CA PRO A 274 12.92 10.18 16.02
C PRO A 274 12.18 8.83 16.00
N MET A 275 12.92 7.77 16.33
CA MET A 275 12.35 6.45 16.58
C MET A 275 11.63 6.39 17.92
N GLY A 276 10.66 5.48 18.06
CA GLY A 276 10.00 5.21 19.33
C GLY A 276 8.92 6.22 19.73
N VAL A 277 8.58 7.16 18.85
CA VAL A 277 7.53 8.16 19.05
C VAL A 277 6.56 8.11 17.88
N ASP A 278 5.26 8.25 18.13
CA ASP A 278 4.25 8.31 17.07
C ASP A 278 4.53 9.47 16.13
N CYS A 279 4.54 9.17 14.82
CA CYS A 279 4.77 10.17 13.79
C CYS A 279 3.43 10.74 13.32
N VAL A 280 3.10 11.94 13.79
CA VAL A 280 1.83 12.62 13.52
C VAL A 280 2.06 13.75 12.55
N SER A 281 1.18 13.86 11.52
CA SER A 281 1.06 15.04 10.68
C SER A 281 -0.19 15.85 11.07
N PRO A 282 -0.08 17.19 11.22
CA PRO A 282 -1.22 18.04 11.54
C PRO A 282 -2.30 18.02 10.45
N ALA A 283 -3.52 18.43 10.79
CA ALA A 283 -4.63 18.58 9.84
C ALA A 283 -4.38 19.67 8.79
N GLY A 284 -3.61 20.70 9.15
CA GLY A 284 -3.27 21.82 8.28
C GLY A 284 -1.78 22.16 8.31
N HIS A 285 -1.34 22.93 7.35
CA HIS A 285 0.04 23.43 7.28
C HIS A 285 0.29 24.55 8.29
N SER A 286 1.48 24.55 8.90
CA SER A 286 1.91 25.64 9.78
C SER A 286 2.49 26.85 9.01
N ALA A 287 2.81 26.67 7.73
CA ALA A 287 3.44 27.70 6.90
C ALA A 287 2.43 28.72 6.32
N PHE A 288 1.13 28.38 6.30
CA PHE A 288 0.09 29.25 5.76
C PHE A 288 -1.26 28.91 6.39
N SER A 289 -2.17 29.90 6.43
CA SER A 289 -3.50 29.80 7.00
C SER A 289 -4.63 30.26 6.06
N ASN A 290 -4.28 30.88 4.95
CA ASN A 290 -5.22 31.42 3.97
C ASN A 290 -4.66 31.28 2.54
N PRO A 291 -5.50 31.51 1.49
CA PRO A 291 -5.08 31.33 0.09
C PRO A 291 -3.93 32.24 -0.34
N THR A 292 -3.83 33.47 0.20
CA THR A 292 -2.74 34.40 -0.15
C THR A 292 -1.40 33.88 0.37
N GLU A 293 -1.35 33.50 1.63
CA GLU A 293 -0.16 32.87 2.24
C GLU A 293 0.21 31.54 1.56
N LEU A 294 -0.78 30.76 1.10
CA LEU A 294 -0.52 29.58 0.28
C LEU A 294 0.24 29.93 -1.00
N MET A 295 -0.19 30.97 -1.71
CA MET A 295 0.47 31.40 -2.95
C MET A 295 1.89 31.91 -2.68
N GLU A 296 2.09 32.62 -1.59
CA GLU A 296 3.44 33.05 -1.15
C GLU A 296 4.32 31.85 -0.83
N PHE A 297 3.78 30.85 -0.12
CA PHE A 297 4.51 29.63 0.20
C PHE A 297 4.88 28.81 -1.04
N LEU A 298 3.98 28.72 -2.03
CA LEU A 298 4.31 28.10 -3.34
C LEU A 298 5.44 28.84 -4.05
N GLY A 299 5.47 30.19 -3.94
CA GLY A 299 6.57 31.02 -4.43
C GLY A 299 7.91 30.67 -3.76
N ILE A 300 7.91 30.52 -2.43
CA ILE A 300 9.09 30.11 -1.66
C ILE A 300 9.57 28.71 -2.11
N LEU A 301 8.65 27.75 -2.27
CA LEU A 301 9.02 26.40 -2.74
C LEU A 301 9.64 26.44 -4.13
N ARG A 302 9.10 27.27 -5.05
CA ARG A 302 9.65 27.45 -6.40
C ARG A 302 11.07 28.05 -6.36
N GLU A 303 11.28 29.09 -5.57
CA GLU A 303 12.60 29.70 -5.41
C GLU A 303 13.62 28.70 -4.85
N ARG A 304 13.24 28.00 -3.78
CA ARG A 304 14.12 27.05 -3.09
C ARG A 304 14.36 25.75 -3.83
N SER A 305 13.55 25.43 -4.84
CA SER A 305 13.76 24.30 -5.77
C SER A 305 14.52 24.67 -7.05
N ASP A 306 15.14 25.85 -7.08
CA ASP A 306 15.82 26.39 -8.27
C ASP A 306 14.89 26.55 -9.48
N GLY A 307 13.65 26.95 -9.24
CA GLY A 307 12.67 27.23 -10.28
C GLY A 307 12.03 26.03 -10.94
N LYS A 308 12.02 24.86 -10.29
CA LYS A 308 11.24 23.69 -10.72
C LYS A 308 9.73 23.97 -10.64
N PRO A 309 8.90 23.26 -11.42
CA PRO A 309 7.45 23.38 -11.33
C PRO A 309 6.97 23.04 -9.92
N VAL A 310 6.10 23.89 -9.38
CA VAL A 310 5.45 23.70 -8.07
C VAL A 310 3.94 23.79 -8.24
N GLY A 311 3.24 22.78 -7.78
CA GLY A 311 1.78 22.73 -7.74
C GLY A 311 1.27 22.32 -6.36
N PHE A 312 -0.04 22.22 -6.23
CA PHE A 312 -0.67 21.74 -5.01
C PHE A 312 -1.77 20.73 -5.30
N LYS A 313 -2.00 19.83 -4.37
CA LYS A 313 -3.02 18.77 -4.45
C LYS A 313 -4.15 19.06 -3.44
N PRO A 314 -5.27 19.64 -3.87
CA PRO A 314 -6.46 19.85 -3.05
C PRO A 314 -7.32 18.58 -3.05
N VAL A 315 -8.14 18.41 -2.02
CA VAL A 315 -9.17 17.37 -1.98
C VAL A 315 -10.46 17.83 -2.66
N SER A 316 -10.69 19.14 -2.68
CA SER A 316 -11.92 19.76 -3.17
C SER A 316 -11.94 19.97 -4.70
N TYR A 317 -11.30 19.08 -5.42
CA TYR A 317 -11.22 19.15 -6.88
C TYR A 317 -12.58 19.41 -7.55
N THR A 318 -13.64 18.68 -7.16
CA THR A 318 -14.99 18.88 -7.71
C THR A 318 -15.53 20.31 -7.45
N HIS A 319 -15.31 20.84 -6.25
CA HIS A 319 -15.75 22.19 -5.90
C HIS A 319 -14.96 23.30 -6.61
N LEU A 320 -13.71 23.04 -6.97
CA LEU A 320 -12.87 23.99 -7.71
C LEU A 320 -13.17 23.99 -9.21
N THR A 321 -13.54 22.84 -9.79
CA THR A 321 -13.66 22.70 -11.24
C THR A 321 -15.09 22.81 -11.77
N LEU A 322 -16.11 22.39 -11.00
CA LEU A 322 -17.50 22.48 -11.44
C LEU A 322 -17.96 23.90 -11.83
N PRO A 323 -17.67 24.97 -11.07
CA PRO A 323 -18.01 26.32 -11.49
C PRO A 323 -17.34 26.73 -12.81
N THR A 324 -16.14 26.26 -13.08
CA THR A 324 -15.41 26.55 -14.31
C THR A 324 -16.03 25.81 -15.50
N ILE A 325 -16.42 24.54 -15.30
CA ILE A 325 -17.07 23.72 -16.33
C ILE A 325 -18.45 24.27 -16.68
N CYS A 326 -19.20 24.77 -15.68
CA CYS A 326 -20.52 25.39 -15.90
C CYS A 326 -20.46 26.78 -16.54
N SER A 327 -19.28 27.38 -16.66
CA SER A 327 -19.08 28.70 -17.27
C SER A 327 -18.72 28.63 -18.76
N VAL A 328 -18.60 27.44 -19.30
CA VAL A 328 -18.37 27.13 -20.72
C VAL A 328 -19.61 26.53 -21.31
#